data_93b681fa741db7a6f859ba9214099e2b
#
_entry.id   93b681fa741db7a6f859ba9214099e2b
#
_cell.length_a   1.000
_cell.length_b   1.000
_cell.length_c   1.000
_cell.angle_alpha   90.00
_cell.angle_beta   90.00
_cell.angle_gamma   90.00
#
_symmetry.space_group_name_H-M   'P 1'
#
loop_
_entity.id
_entity.type
_entity.pdbx_description
1 polymer ?
#
loop_
_entity_poly.entity_id
_entity_poly.type
_entity_poly.pdbx_seq_one_letter_code
_entity_poly.pdbx_strand_id
1 'polypeptide(L)'
;MACKGGDCSFFDFVGNKTARGHFFECLWKDTPKTHIVTIPEKESEFKMDADGSFTYTPRPGWIRRWEWYDTRDKWKYRRDEDILVQVYTNAPEVELFLNGKSLGTKKRSDFMEHNILMWKVAYKEGTLLAVGKDGDRILSKDTLSTSGKPCRLALNCDRKTATDNGYDLIHVEVSIEDKKETQ
;
A
#
# COMPACT_ATOMS: atom_id res chain seq x y z
N MET A 1 -10.50 -19.33 0.66
CA MET A 1 -9.60 -18.19 0.42
C MET A 1 -9.90 -17.68 -0.98
N ALA A 2 -10.44 -16.47 -1.16
CA ALA A 2 -10.70 -15.95 -2.49
C ALA A 2 -9.36 -15.58 -3.12
N CYS A 3 -9.03 -16.16 -4.28
CA CYS A 3 -7.90 -15.71 -5.08
C CYS A 3 -8.13 -14.26 -5.51
N LYS A 4 -7.33 -13.36 -4.99
CA LYS A 4 -7.31 -11.94 -5.39
C LYS A 4 -6.49 -11.76 -6.67
N GLY A 5 -6.94 -12.33 -7.80
CA GLY A 5 -6.10 -12.31 -8.99
C GLY A 5 -4.87 -13.21 -8.85
N GLY A 6 -4.13 -13.46 -9.91
CA GLY A 6 -2.83 -14.10 -9.76
C GLY A 6 -1.90 -13.20 -8.95
N ASP A 7 -1.37 -13.67 -7.83
CA ASP A 7 -0.46 -12.92 -6.94
C ASP A 7 0.79 -12.37 -7.66
N CYS A 8 0.94 -12.70 -8.92
CA CYS A 8 1.99 -12.23 -9.84
C CYS A 8 1.56 -11.06 -10.73
N SER A 9 0.29 -10.66 -10.71
CA SER A 9 -0.25 -9.65 -11.62
C SER A 9 -0.01 -8.23 -11.11
N PHE A 10 0.10 -7.26 -12.04
CA PHE A 10 0.11 -5.84 -11.72
C PHE A 10 -1.28 -5.28 -11.47
N PHE A 11 -2.30 -5.98 -11.93
CA PHE A 11 -3.70 -5.64 -11.76
C PHE A 11 -4.47 -6.86 -11.25
N ASP A 12 -5.48 -6.63 -10.44
CA ASP A 12 -6.43 -7.66 -10.05
C ASP A 12 -7.42 -7.99 -11.18
N PHE A 13 -8.35 -8.92 -10.94
CA PHE A 13 -9.32 -9.34 -11.96
C PHE A 13 -10.35 -8.26 -12.33
N VAL A 14 -10.49 -7.22 -11.52
CA VAL A 14 -11.41 -6.11 -11.78
C VAL A 14 -10.70 -4.85 -12.26
N GLY A 15 -9.37 -4.94 -12.51
CA GLY A 15 -8.57 -3.86 -13.08
C GLY A 15 -7.94 -2.92 -12.08
N ASN A 16 -8.07 -3.15 -10.75
CA ASN A 16 -7.38 -2.35 -9.76
C ASN A 16 -5.90 -2.72 -9.70
N LYS A 17 -5.06 -1.72 -9.50
CA LYS A 17 -3.63 -1.93 -9.37
C LYS A 17 -3.33 -2.66 -8.05
N THR A 18 -2.54 -3.73 -8.13
CA THR A 18 -2.08 -4.47 -6.95
C THR A 18 -0.89 -3.76 -6.29
N ALA A 19 -0.52 -4.17 -5.07
CA ALA A 19 0.68 -3.69 -4.39
C ALA A 19 1.94 -3.86 -5.27
N ARG A 20 2.06 -4.99 -5.96
CA ARG A 20 3.12 -5.23 -6.96
C ARG A 20 3.06 -4.22 -8.11
N GLY A 21 1.88 -3.91 -8.62
CA GLY A 21 1.69 -2.91 -9.67
C GLY A 21 2.14 -1.53 -9.23
N HIS A 22 1.83 -1.11 -8.01
CA HIS A 22 2.30 0.14 -7.43
C HIS A 22 3.82 0.18 -7.24
N PHE A 23 4.42 -0.93 -6.80
CA PHE A 23 5.88 -1.04 -6.67
C PHE A 23 6.59 -0.84 -8.02
N PHE A 24 6.17 -1.58 -9.06
CA PHE A 24 6.79 -1.45 -10.38
C PHE A 24 6.51 -0.09 -11.03
N GLU A 25 5.37 0.54 -10.75
CA GLU A 25 5.12 1.91 -11.20
C GLU A 25 6.14 2.89 -10.62
N CYS A 26 6.53 2.73 -9.35
CA CYS A 26 7.58 3.54 -8.73
C CYS A 26 8.96 3.30 -9.34
N LEU A 27 9.22 2.11 -9.92
CA LEU A 27 10.50 1.81 -10.57
C LEU A 27 10.57 2.30 -12.02
N TRP A 28 9.45 2.32 -12.75
CA TRP A 28 9.44 2.52 -14.20
C TRP A 28 8.96 3.89 -14.63
N LYS A 29 8.27 4.63 -13.76
CA LYS A 29 7.77 5.97 -14.09
C LYS A 29 8.60 7.05 -13.42
N ASP A 30 8.81 8.14 -14.13
CA ASP A 30 9.47 9.34 -13.61
C ASP A 30 8.51 10.24 -12.82
N THR A 31 7.19 10.07 -13.01
CA THR A 31 6.19 10.82 -12.24
C THR A 31 6.32 10.48 -10.74
N PRO A 32 6.51 11.50 -9.88
CA PRO A 32 6.67 11.28 -8.46
C PRO A 32 5.52 10.48 -7.87
N LYS A 33 5.85 9.41 -7.17
CA LYS A 33 4.88 8.53 -6.52
C LYS A 33 5.37 8.03 -5.17
N THR A 34 4.46 7.94 -4.24
CA THR A 34 4.60 7.27 -2.95
C THR A 34 3.36 6.41 -2.74
N HIS A 35 3.52 5.18 -2.26
CA HIS A 35 2.41 4.27 -1.99
C HIS A 35 2.69 3.47 -0.71
N ILE A 36 1.75 3.49 0.22
CA ILE A 36 1.83 2.82 1.51
C ILE A 36 1.11 1.48 1.42
N VAL A 37 1.78 0.42 1.86
CA VAL A 37 1.15 -0.86 2.12
C VAL A 37 1.54 -1.36 3.51
N THR A 38 0.73 -2.21 4.09
CA THR A 38 0.90 -2.68 5.47
C THR A 38 0.72 -4.17 5.58
N ILE A 39 1.41 -4.78 6.54
CA ILE A 39 1.28 -6.19 6.87
C ILE A 39 1.58 -6.39 8.36
N PRO A 40 0.83 -7.23 9.12
CA PRO A 40 1.26 -7.61 10.45
C PRO A 40 2.66 -8.22 10.42
N GLU A 41 3.56 -7.78 11.32
CA GLU A 41 4.95 -8.26 11.30
C GLU A 41 5.06 -9.78 11.37
N LYS A 42 4.16 -10.42 12.13
CA LYS A 42 4.10 -11.89 12.26
C LYS A 42 3.77 -12.62 10.95
N GLU A 43 3.10 -11.93 10.01
CA GLU A 43 2.71 -12.46 8.70
C GLU A 43 3.74 -12.10 7.62
N SER A 44 4.66 -11.17 7.91
CA SER A 44 5.65 -10.66 6.98
C SER A 44 6.84 -11.61 6.83
N GLU A 45 7.44 -11.60 5.64
CA GLU A 45 8.74 -12.22 5.34
C GLU A 45 9.92 -11.35 5.78
N PHE A 46 9.65 -10.08 6.09
CA PHE A 46 10.62 -9.17 6.68
C PHE A 46 10.45 -9.13 8.19
N LYS A 47 11.57 -9.15 8.90
CA LYS A 47 11.61 -8.98 10.36
C LYS A 47 12.57 -7.85 10.70
N MET A 48 12.19 -7.01 11.67
CA MET A 48 13.08 -5.97 12.16
C MET A 48 14.05 -6.56 13.18
N ASP A 49 15.33 -6.34 12.94
CA ASP A 49 16.41 -6.74 13.82
C ASP A 49 16.62 -5.73 14.96
N ALA A 50 17.47 -6.09 15.93
CA ALA A 50 17.73 -5.27 17.10
C ALA A 50 18.41 -3.92 16.77
N ASP A 51 19.11 -3.83 15.64
CA ASP A 51 19.76 -2.62 15.14
C ASP A 51 18.85 -1.73 14.29
N GLY A 52 17.58 -2.19 14.06
CA GLY A 52 16.59 -1.49 13.23
C GLY A 52 16.66 -1.78 11.74
N SER A 53 17.57 -2.65 11.31
CA SER A 53 17.59 -3.21 9.96
C SER A 53 16.45 -4.21 9.75
N PHE A 54 16.28 -4.68 8.51
CA PHE A 54 15.25 -5.67 8.18
C PHE A 54 15.87 -6.85 7.46
N THR A 55 15.72 -8.03 8.05
CA THR A 55 16.11 -9.29 7.43
C THR A 55 14.95 -9.91 6.68
N TYR A 56 15.20 -10.30 5.43
CA TYR A 56 14.25 -11.02 4.59
C TYR A 56 14.40 -12.53 4.76
N THR A 57 13.32 -13.21 5.10
CA THR A 57 13.24 -14.67 5.20
C THR A 57 12.17 -15.19 4.27
N PRO A 58 12.52 -15.69 3.08
CA PRO A 58 11.54 -16.13 2.10
C PRO A 58 10.74 -17.33 2.62
N ARG A 59 9.46 -17.35 2.32
CA ARG A 59 8.59 -18.50 2.62
C ARG A 59 9.05 -19.74 1.84
N PRO A 60 8.99 -20.94 2.42
CA PRO A 60 9.35 -22.17 1.72
C PRO A 60 8.40 -22.44 0.56
N GLY A 61 8.95 -22.99 -0.54
CA GLY A 61 8.19 -23.41 -1.72
C GLY A 61 8.53 -22.61 -2.99
N TRP A 62 8.62 -23.31 -4.13
CA TRP A 62 9.03 -22.67 -5.39
C TRP A 62 7.95 -21.75 -5.99
N ILE A 63 6.66 -22.04 -5.80
CA ILE A 63 5.53 -21.22 -6.28
C ILE A 63 5.58 -19.83 -5.64
N ARG A 64 5.94 -19.75 -4.36
CA ARG A 64 5.99 -18.49 -3.62
C ARG A 64 7.08 -17.51 -4.07
N ARG A 65 8.01 -17.95 -4.89
CA ARG A 65 9.00 -17.03 -5.50
C ARG A 65 8.38 -16.08 -6.52
N TRP A 66 7.20 -16.39 -7.02
CA TRP A 66 6.47 -15.60 -8.01
C TRP A 66 5.35 -14.78 -7.37
N GLU A 67 4.98 -15.11 -6.12
CA GLU A 67 3.99 -14.36 -5.35
C GLU A 67 4.59 -13.03 -4.86
N TRP A 68 3.74 -12.02 -4.74
CA TRP A 68 4.10 -10.79 -4.06
C TRP A 68 3.85 -10.93 -2.56
N TYR A 69 4.39 -10.01 -1.76
CA TYR A 69 4.15 -9.97 -0.32
C TYR A 69 2.65 -9.77 -0.03
N ASP A 70 2.12 -10.42 1.01
CA ASP A 70 0.72 -10.34 1.46
C ASP A 70 0.38 -8.97 2.09
N THR A 71 0.77 -7.90 1.43
CA THR A 71 0.54 -6.53 1.88
C THR A 71 -0.88 -6.05 1.56
N ARG A 72 -1.34 -5.06 2.30
CA ARG A 72 -2.71 -4.56 2.27
C ARG A 72 -2.70 -3.04 2.25
N ASP A 73 -3.62 -2.45 1.50
CA ASP A 73 -3.86 -1.00 1.41
C ASP A 73 -4.85 -0.58 2.51
N LYS A 74 -4.53 -0.86 3.78
CA LYS A 74 -5.40 -0.53 4.91
C LYS A 74 -4.62 -0.17 6.16
N TRP A 75 -5.24 0.66 7.02
CA TRP A 75 -4.75 0.97 8.35
C TRP A 75 -5.84 0.65 9.39
N LYS A 76 -6.11 -0.66 9.59
CA LYS A 76 -7.03 -1.15 10.62
C LYS A 76 -6.60 -2.54 11.09
N TYR A 77 -6.12 -2.61 12.32
CA TYR A 77 -5.56 -3.79 12.94
C TYR A 77 -6.01 -3.90 14.40
N ARG A 78 -5.49 -4.86 15.15
CA ARG A 78 -5.70 -4.93 16.59
C ARG A 78 -4.85 -3.86 17.27
N ARG A 79 -5.38 -3.28 18.33
CA ARG A 79 -4.65 -2.29 19.13
C ARG A 79 -3.29 -2.83 19.56
N ASP A 80 -2.26 -2.01 19.46
CA ASP A 80 -0.86 -2.32 19.79
C ASP A 80 -0.25 -3.52 19.03
N GLU A 81 -0.91 -4.01 17.97
CA GLU A 81 -0.32 -5.00 17.08
C GLU A 81 0.85 -4.37 16.29
N ASP A 82 1.97 -5.08 16.23
CA ASP A 82 3.13 -4.65 15.45
C ASP A 82 2.86 -4.83 13.96
N ILE A 83 2.86 -3.71 13.25
CA ILE A 83 2.61 -3.63 11.81
C ILE A 83 3.89 -3.21 11.10
N LEU A 84 4.26 -3.96 10.09
CA LEU A 84 5.29 -3.56 9.14
C LEU A 84 4.63 -2.68 8.08
N VAL A 85 5.00 -1.41 8.08
CA VAL A 85 4.63 -0.43 7.06
C VAL A 85 5.70 -0.44 5.99
N GLN A 86 5.32 -0.73 4.76
CA GLN A 86 6.18 -0.67 3.60
C GLN A 86 5.76 0.53 2.74
N VAL A 87 6.73 1.28 2.25
CA VAL A 87 6.49 2.40 1.36
C VAL A 87 7.24 2.20 0.06
N TYR A 88 6.52 2.15 -1.03
CA TYR A 88 7.04 2.13 -2.39
C TYR A 88 7.13 3.56 -2.91
N THR A 89 8.28 3.96 -3.42
CA THR A 89 8.48 5.34 -3.89
C THR A 89 9.60 5.45 -4.91
N ASN A 90 9.50 6.45 -5.77
CA ASN A 90 10.62 6.93 -6.59
C ASN A 90 11.24 8.23 -6.04
N ALA A 91 10.71 8.76 -4.92
CA ALA A 91 11.35 9.87 -4.23
C ALA A 91 12.66 9.45 -3.56
N PRO A 92 13.68 10.32 -3.45
CA PRO A 92 14.93 10.05 -2.78
C PRO A 92 14.81 9.66 -1.31
N GLU A 93 13.81 10.25 -0.63
CA GLU A 93 13.55 9.97 0.79
C GLU A 93 12.07 10.06 1.11
N VAL A 94 11.65 9.40 2.20
CA VAL A 94 10.28 9.43 2.71
C VAL A 94 10.29 9.68 4.20
N GLU A 95 9.44 10.60 4.64
CA GLU A 95 9.09 10.77 6.04
C GLU A 95 7.71 10.16 6.30
N LEU A 96 7.63 9.27 7.30
CA LEU A 96 6.39 8.62 7.70
C LEU A 96 5.83 9.29 8.95
N PHE A 97 4.51 9.50 8.97
CA PHE A 97 3.80 10.11 10.10
C PHE A 97 2.65 9.21 10.54
N LEU A 98 2.42 9.14 11.86
CA LEU A 98 1.22 8.57 12.45
C LEU A 98 0.53 9.65 13.29
N ASN A 99 -0.70 10.00 12.93
CA ASN A 99 -1.48 11.04 13.61
C ASN A 99 -0.73 12.39 13.73
N GLY A 100 -0.01 12.77 12.67
CA GLY A 100 0.78 14.00 12.62
C GLY A 100 2.13 13.93 13.34
N LYS A 101 2.43 12.84 14.06
CA LYS A 101 3.74 12.65 14.69
C LYS A 101 4.67 11.93 13.71
N SER A 102 5.85 12.51 13.46
CA SER A 102 6.88 11.87 12.63
C SER A 102 7.41 10.58 13.27
N LEU A 103 7.52 9.56 12.47
CA LEU A 103 8.16 8.27 12.78
C LEU A 103 9.58 8.17 12.19
N GLY A 104 10.08 9.29 11.67
CA GLY A 104 11.39 9.43 11.08
C GLY A 104 11.40 9.38 9.56
N THR A 105 12.53 9.83 9.01
CA THR A 105 12.80 9.84 7.58
C THR A 105 13.74 8.69 7.23
N LYS A 106 13.46 8.04 6.10
CA LYS A 106 14.34 7.01 5.52
C LYS A 106 14.69 7.37 4.08
N LYS A 107 15.94 7.13 3.70
CA LYS A 107 16.43 7.38 2.34
C LYS A 107 16.34 6.11 1.51
N ARG A 108 15.97 6.26 0.26
CA ARG A 108 15.88 5.14 -0.68
C ARG A 108 17.23 4.44 -0.87
N SER A 109 18.33 5.18 -0.82
CA SER A 109 19.70 4.62 -0.89
C SER A 109 19.99 3.56 0.18
N ASP A 110 19.35 3.66 1.34
CA ASP A 110 19.60 2.76 2.47
C ASP A 110 18.85 1.42 2.33
N PHE A 111 17.99 1.30 1.31
CA PHE A 111 17.11 0.14 1.08
C PHE A 111 17.21 -0.41 -0.36
N MET A 112 18.37 -0.28 -1.00
CA MET A 112 18.57 -0.63 -2.41
C MET A 112 18.35 -2.11 -2.72
N GLU A 113 18.58 -3.01 -1.76
CA GLU A 113 18.44 -4.45 -1.98
C GLU A 113 17.02 -4.85 -2.39
N HIS A 114 16.00 -4.25 -1.76
CA HIS A 114 14.59 -4.55 -2.04
C HIS A 114 13.82 -3.36 -2.64
N ASN A 115 14.40 -2.16 -2.67
CA ASN A 115 13.75 -0.91 -3.08
C ASN A 115 12.44 -0.62 -2.29
N ILE A 116 12.35 -1.07 -1.06
CA ILE A 116 11.19 -0.92 -0.17
C ILE A 116 11.65 -0.25 1.11
N LEU A 117 11.09 0.92 1.41
CA LEU A 117 11.31 1.60 2.69
C LEU A 117 10.38 0.98 3.74
N MET A 118 10.90 0.63 4.91
CA MET A 118 10.14 -0.12 5.92
C MET A 118 10.22 0.52 7.29
N TRP A 119 9.08 0.53 8.01
CA TRP A 119 8.97 0.90 9.43
C TRP A 119 8.18 -0.16 10.18
N LYS A 120 8.62 -0.49 11.39
CA LYS A 120 7.81 -1.24 12.34
C LYS A 120 7.05 -0.26 13.22
N VAL A 121 5.73 -0.36 13.23
CA VAL A 121 4.84 0.59 13.90
C VAL A 121 3.80 -0.18 14.70
N ALA A 122 3.72 0.08 16.01
CA ALA A 122 2.61 -0.42 16.83
C ALA A 122 1.31 0.28 16.37
N TYR A 123 0.31 -0.51 16.01
CA TYR A 123 -0.95 0.03 15.50
C TYR A 123 -1.65 0.93 16.51
N LYS A 124 -2.03 2.11 16.06
CA LYS A 124 -2.95 3.05 16.72
C LYS A 124 -3.94 3.57 15.69
N GLU A 125 -5.19 3.71 16.10
CA GLU A 125 -6.22 4.31 15.25
C GLU A 125 -5.82 5.72 14.79
N GLY A 126 -6.22 6.07 13.57
CA GLY A 126 -5.98 7.39 12.98
C GLY A 126 -5.44 7.32 11.58
N THR A 127 -4.53 8.23 11.26
CA THR A 127 -4.02 8.44 9.90
C THR A 127 -2.53 8.18 9.83
N LEU A 128 -2.14 7.30 8.93
CA LEU A 128 -0.77 7.05 8.51
C LEU A 128 -0.53 7.85 7.22
N LEU A 129 0.50 8.70 7.20
CA LEU A 129 0.86 9.55 6.06
C LEU A 129 2.33 9.33 5.70
N ALA A 130 2.60 9.01 4.45
CA ALA A 130 3.95 9.00 3.89
C ALA A 130 4.15 10.21 2.97
N VAL A 131 5.25 10.92 3.16
CA VAL A 131 5.62 12.10 2.38
C VAL A 131 6.93 11.84 1.67
N GLY A 132 6.88 11.64 0.35
CA GLY A 132 8.05 11.52 -0.51
C GLY A 132 8.66 12.89 -0.77
N LYS A 133 9.97 13.02 -0.53
CA LYS A 133 10.70 14.30 -0.59
C LYS A 133 11.99 14.20 -1.39
N ASP A 134 12.45 15.37 -1.83
CA ASP A 134 13.81 15.62 -2.31
C ASP A 134 14.32 16.86 -1.55
N GLY A 135 15.06 16.62 -0.47
CA GLY A 135 15.37 17.66 0.51
C GLY A 135 14.08 18.28 1.11
N ASP A 136 13.94 19.60 1.00
CA ASP A 136 12.75 20.31 1.49
C ASP A 136 11.54 20.24 0.52
N ARG A 137 11.74 19.75 -0.69
CA ARG A 137 10.71 19.68 -1.71
C ARG A 137 9.84 18.44 -1.56
N ILE A 138 8.56 18.62 -1.33
CA ILE A 138 7.58 17.54 -1.34
C ILE A 138 7.29 17.15 -2.79
N LEU A 139 7.46 15.86 -3.12
CA LEU A 139 7.24 15.31 -4.44
C LEU A 139 5.91 14.57 -4.55
N SER A 140 5.58 13.78 -3.52
CA SER A 140 4.38 12.94 -3.51
C SER A 140 3.95 12.64 -2.08
N LYS A 141 2.68 12.24 -1.91
CA LYS A 141 2.11 11.83 -0.63
C LYS A 141 1.19 10.65 -0.83
N ASP A 142 1.07 9.82 0.20
CA ASP A 142 0.04 8.79 0.29
C ASP A 142 -0.45 8.65 1.72
N THR A 143 -1.71 8.25 1.88
CA THR A 143 -2.37 8.26 3.18
C THR A 143 -3.26 7.04 3.35
N LEU A 144 -3.12 6.35 4.48
CA LEU A 144 -4.06 5.33 4.92
C LEU A 144 -4.72 5.78 6.22
N SER A 145 -6.04 5.64 6.30
CA SER A 145 -6.80 5.99 7.50
C SER A 145 -7.52 4.79 8.09
N THR A 146 -7.68 4.78 9.42
CA THR A 146 -8.49 3.76 10.08
C THR A 146 -9.95 3.94 9.70
N SER A 147 -10.52 2.94 9.00
CA SER A 147 -11.94 2.94 8.66
C SER A 147 -12.81 2.67 9.89
N GLY A 148 -13.93 3.38 9.96
CA GLY A 148 -14.96 3.21 10.97
C GLY A 148 -15.85 1.99 10.73
N LYS A 149 -17.11 2.07 11.20
CA LYS A 149 -18.12 1.06 10.90
C LYS A 149 -18.68 1.31 9.50
N PRO A 150 -18.81 0.28 8.67
CA PRO A 150 -19.47 0.39 7.38
C PRO A 150 -20.88 0.99 7.53
N CYS A 151 -21.23 1.98 6.71
CA CYS A 151 -22.54 2.62 6.79
C CYS A 151 -23.20 2.90 5.44
N ARG A 152 -22.48 2.85 4.33
CA ARG A 152 -23.03 3.07 3.00
C ARG A 152 -22.31 2.26 1.93
N LEU A 153 -23.01 2.06 0.81
CA LEU A 153 -22.44 1.64 -0.46
C LEU A 153 -22.20 2.88 -1.31
N ALA A 154 -21.00 3.01 -1.86
CA ALA A 154 -20.68 3.99 -2.88
C ALA A 154 -20.53 3.30 -4.23
N LEU A 155 -21.02 3.96 -5.28
CA LEU A 155 -20.92 3.51 -6.66
C LEU A 155 -20.15 4.56 -7.45
N ASN A 156 -19.09 4.11 -8.08
CA ASN A 156 -18.28 4.93 -8.97
C ASN A 156 -18.30 4.31 -10.38
N CYS A 157 -18.61 5.12 -11.39
CA CYS A 157 -18.69 4.66 -12.77
C CYS A 157 -17.58 5.33 -13.59
N ASP A 158 -16.92 4.56 -14.45
CA ASP A 158 -15.90 5.07 -15.37
C ASP A 158 -16.47 6.05 -16.40
N ARG A 159 -17.74 5.91 -16.71
CA ARG A 159 -18.49 6.79 -17.61
C ARG A 159 -19.97 6.87 -17.22
N LYS A 160 -20.65 7.93 -17.62
CA LYS A 160 -22.07 8.19 -17.29
C LYS A 160 -23.05 7.71 -18.37
N THR A 161 -22.56 7.44 -19.56
CA THR A 161 -23.40 7.05 -20.72
C THR A 161 -22.72 5.92 -21.48
N ALA A 162 -23.51 5.02 -22.02
CA ALA A 162 -23.09 4.00 -22.98
C ALA A 162 -23.97 4.09 -24.23
N THR A 163 -23.39 3.69 -25.36
CA THR A 163 -24.12 3.58 -26.63
C THR A 163 -24.76 2.20 -26.69
N ASP A 164 -26.03 2.15 -27.06
CA ASP A 164 -26.76 0.89 -27.27
C ASP A 164 -26.34 0.25 -28.61
N ASN A 165 -25.16 -0.36 -28.62
CA ASN A 165 -24.57 -1.03 -29.79
C ASN A 165 -24.19 -2.48 -29.53
N GLY A 166 -24.47 -3.00 -28.32
CA GLY A 166 -24.12 -4.36 -27.89
C GLY A 166 -22.64 -4.58 -27.55
N TYR A 167 -21.78 -3.57 -27.65
CA TYR A 167 -20.34 -3.65 -27.39
C TYR A 167 -19.86 -2.68 -26.33
N ASP A 168 -20.60 -1.61 -26.07
CA ASP A 168 -20.19 -0.59 -25.11
C ASP A 168 -20.50 -1.05 -23.68
N LEU A 169 -19.55 -0.85 -22.76
CA LEU A 169 -19.63 -1.30 -21.36
C LEU A 169 -19.37 -0.13 -20.42
N ILE A 170 -20.04 -0.14 -19.28
CA ILE A 170 -19.78 0.75 -18.15
C ILE A 170 -19.22 -0.10 -17.02
N HIS A 171 -18.03 0.25 -16.52
CA HIS A 171 -17.49 -0.34 -15.29
C HIS A 171 -18.05 0.40 -14.09
N VAL A 172 -18.65 -0.36 -13.18
CA VAL A 172 -19.18 0.15 -11.91
C VAL A 172 -18.37 -0.44 -10.78
N GLU A 173 -17.61 0.41 -10.10
CA GLU A 173 -16.94 0.07 -8.86
C GLU A 173 -17.90 0.23 -7.69
N VAL A 174 -18.03 -0.79 -6.86
CA VAL A 174 -18.87 -0.78 -5.66
C VAL A 174 -17.96 -0.84 -4.45
N SER A 175 -17.99 0.20 -3.62
CA SER A 175 -17.22 0.24 -2.37
C SER A 175 -18.15 0.34 -1.15
N ILE A 176 -17.64 -0.17 -0.04
CA ILE A 176 -18.29 -0.04 1.27
C ILE A 176 -17.53 1.02 2.05
N GLU A 177 -18.22 2.06 2.47
CA GLU A 177 -17.62 3.20 3.13
C GLU A 177 -18.19 3.42 4.53
N ASP A 178 -17.38 4.03 5.38
CA ASP A 178 -17.79 4.54 6.68
C ASP A 178 -18.38 5.97 6.57
N LYS A 179 -18.74 6.58 7.72
CA LYS A 179 -19.27 7.96 7.76
C LYS A 179 -18.29 9.03 7.26
N LYS A 180 -16.99 8.70 7.19
CA LYS A 180 -15.93 9.61 6.72
C LYS A 180 -15.49 9.33 5.30
N GLU A 181 -16.23 8.46 4.58
CA GLU A 181 -15.89 8.04 3.22
C GLU A 181 -14.56 7.26 3.13
N THR A 182 -14.16 6.61 4.23
CA THR A 182 -12.99 5.75 4.29
C THR A 182 -13.41 4.30 3.93
N GLN A 183 -12.68 3.70 2.98
CA GLN A 183 -12.85 2.29 2.57
C GLN A 183 -12.14 1.31 3.50
#